data_195f38c55156d0b75dd8389911f23886
#
_entry.id   195f38c55156d0b75dd8389911f23886
#
_cell.length_a   1.000
_cell.length_b   1.000
_cell.length_c   1.000
_cell.angle_alpha   90.00
_cell.angle_beta   90.00
_cell.angle_gamma   90.00
#
_symmetry.space_group_name_H-M   'P 1'
#
loop_
_entity.id
_entity.type
_entity.pdbx_description
1 polymer ?
#
loop_
_entity_poly.entity_id
_entity_poly.type
_entity_poly.pdbx_seq_one_letter_code
_entity_poly.pdbx_strand_id
1 'polypeptide(L)'
;MGPLGLRLVAAVPRDAQPTRLPDGERIVIRAAGPGDRAAGRALHERCSPDTLSLRYHGPVGDADRYLTHLLDPRHGRTLAVEDGTGRLIALGHLLWDGEESELALLVEDAWQRRGVGTLLLRRLVAVARAERRASVYAVTRPANTAMHAAMRGLGLPLERHSEDGALVLTASMTNTGNAGEIPVATTRK
;
A
#
# COMPACT_ATOMS: atom_id res chain seq x y z
N MET A 1 -21.62 6.97 34.66
CA MET A 1 -21.93 6.46 33.32
C MET A 1 -21.54 7.55 32.33
N GLY A 2 -20.34 7.48 31.77
CA GLY A 2 -19.84 8.42 30.76
C GLY A 2 -20.18 7.91 29.33
N PRO A 3 -20.44 8.79 28.38
CA PRO A 3 -20.81 8.37 27.04
C PRO A 3 -19.61 7.74 26.34
N LEU A 4 -19.82 6.53 25.82
CA LEU A 4 -18.90 5.88 24.87
C LEU A 4 -18.70 6.82 23.66
N GLY A 5 -17.54 7.44 23.62
CA GLY A 5 -17.12 8.22 22.46
C GLY A 5 -17.08 7.31 21.22
N LEU A 6 -18.00 7.55 20.31
CA LEU A 6 -17.95 7.00 18.97
C LEU A 6 -16.62 7.43 18.35
N ARG A 7 -15.63 6.53 18.28
CA ARG A 7 -14.41 6.76 17.51
C ARG A 7 -14.83 6.97 16.06
N LEU A 8 -14.71 8.20 15.61
CA LEU A 8 -14.79 8.53 14.20
C LEU A 8 -13.58 7.84 13.53
N VAL A 9 -13.79 6.64 13.00
CA VAL A 9 -12.81 5.98 12.13
C VAL A 9 -12.66 6.89 10.93
N ALA A 10 -11.47 7.45 10.73
CA ALA A 10 -11.18 8.27 9.57
C ALA A 10 -11.47 7.42 8.34
N ALA A 11 -12.60 7.68 7.69
CA ALA A 11 -13.04 6.91 6.55
C ALA A 11 -12.01 7.09 5.43
N VAL A 12 -11.52 5.97 4.88
CA VAL A 12 -10.99 5.99 3.50
C VAL A 12 -12.03 6.73 2.68
N PRO A 13 -11.66 7.79 1.94
CA PRO A 13 -12.64 8.48 1.12
C PRO A 13 -13.36 7.46 0.26
N ARG A 14 -14.64 7.21 0.54
CA ARG A 14 -15.49 6.35 -0.29
C ARG A 14 -15.73 6.99 -1.64
N ASP A 15 -15.45 8.29 -1.71
CA ASP A 15 -15.67 9.09 -2.90
C ASP A 15 -14.54 8.84 -3.89
N ALA A 16 -14.95 8.43 -5.07
CA ALA A 16 -14.09 8.29 -6.23
C ALA A 16 -13.38 9.64 -6.52
N GLN A 17 -12.04 9.63 -6.51
CA GLN A 17 -11.25 10.84 -6.72
C GLN A 17 -10.67 10.84 -8.13
N PRO A 18 -11.23 11.64 -9.06
CA PRO A 18 -10.63 11.85 -10.36
C PRO A 18 -9.23 12.45 -10.21
N THR A 19 -8.27 11.87 -10.91
CA THR A 19 -6.88 12.31 -10.88
C THR A 19 -6.32 12.24 -12.29
N ARG A 20 -5.36 13.12 -12.61
CA ARG A 20 -4.59 13.05 -13.86
C ARG A 20 -3.21 12.50 -13.61
N LEU A 21 -2.80 11.59 -14.48
CA LEU A 21 -1.41 11.11 -14.55
C LEU A 21 -0.52 12.17 -15.22
N PRO A 22 0.83 12.07 -15.08
CA PRO A 22 1.76 13.00 -15.73
C PRO A 22 1.62 13.09 -17.26
N ASP A 23 1.16 12.01 -17.90
CA ASP A 23 0.89 11.93 -19.34
C ASP A 23 -0.46 12.53 -19.76
N GLY A 24 -1.23 13.06 -18.79
CA GLY A 24 -2.54 13.69 -19.01
C GLY A 24 -3.73 12.73 -18.92
N GLU A 25 -3.50 11.42 -18.86
CA GLU A 25 -4.56 10.42 -18.77
C GLU A 25 -5.38 10.59 -17.48
N ARG A 26 -6.68 10.37 -17.58
CA ARG A 26 -7.59 10.45 -16.43
C ARG A 26 -7.78 9.07 -15.81
N ILE A 27 -7.64 9.04 -14.51
CA ILE A 27 -7.92 7.87 -13.70
C ILE A 27 -8.81 8.24 -12.51
N VAL A 28 -9.43 7.24 -11.91
CA VAL A 28 -10.21 7.38 -10.68
C VAL A 28 -9.63 6.46 -9.64
N ILE A 29 -9.37 6.99 -8.44
CA ILE A 29 -8.95 6.20 -7.28
C ILE A 29 -10.10 6.15 -6.30
N ARG A 30 -10.46 4.94 -5.86
CA ARG A 30 -11.55 4.71 -4.91
C ARG A 30 -11.23 3.57 -3.94
N ALA A 31 -11.98 3.48 -2.86
CA ALA A 31 -11.97 2.28 -2.03
C ALA A 31 -12.44 1.05 -2.81
N ALA A 32 -11.81 -0.09 -2.56
CA ALA A 32 -12.24 -1.38 -3.08
C ALA A 32 -12.62 -2.32 -1.93
N GLY A 33 -13.48 -3.28 -2.23
CA GLY A 33 -13.98 -4.25 -1.28
C GLY A 33 -14.43 -5.55 -1.95
N PRO A 34 -15.15 -6.44 -1.23
CA PRO A 34 -15.55 -7.76 -1.72
C PRO A 34 -16.31 -7.75 -3.06
N GLY A 35 -17.01 -6.66 -3.37
CA GLY A 35 -17.72 -6.48 -4.65
C GLY A 35 -16.79 -6.35 -5.86
N ASP A 36 -15.53 -6.00 -5.65
CA ASP A 36 -14.53 -5.81 -6.72
C ASP A 36 -13.81 -7.11 -7.12
N ARG A 37 -14.16 -8.26 -6.52
CA ARG A 37 -13.45 -9.52 -6.76
C ARG A 37 -13.42 -9.92 -8.24
N ALA A 38 -14.53 -9.79 -8.95
CA ALA A 38 -14.59 -10.13 -10.38
C ALA A 38 -13.69 -9.20 -11.23
N ALA A 39 -13.72 -7.89 -10.95
CA ALA A 39 -12.85 -6.92 -11.62
C ALA A 39 -11.36 -7.16 -11.28
N GLY A 40 -11.08 -7.52 -10.01
CA GLY A 40 -9.74 -7.90 -9.56
C GLY A 40 -9.21 -9.14 -10.29
N ARG A 41 -10.04 -10.18 -10.48
CA ARG A 41 -9.67 -11.36 -11.29
C ARG A 41 -9.36 -10.95 -12.73
N ALA A 42 -10.23 -10.19 -13.37
CA ALA A 42 -10.00 -9.71 -14.72
C ALA A 42 -8.71 -8.86 -14.84
N LEU A 43 -8.34 -8.10 -13.81
CA LEU A 43 -7.04 -7.42 -13.76
C LEU A 43 -5.88 -8.43 -13.74
N HIS A 44 -5.95 -9.49 -12.91
CA HIS A 44 -4.91 -10.52 -12.84
C HIS A 44 -4.72 -11.22 -14.20
N GLU A 45 -5.80 -11.53 -14.89
CA GLU A 45 -5.78 -12.18 -16.21
C GLU A 45 -5.08 -11.33 -17.29
N ARG A 46 -5.06 -10.01 -17.11
CA ARG A 46 -4.38 -9.06 -18.03
C ARG A 46 -2.94 -8.76 -17.64
N CYS A 47 -2.51 -9.13 -16.44
CA CYS A 47 -1.13 -8.95 -16.01
C CYS A 47 -0.24 -10.08 -16.57
N SER A 48 0.97 -9.73 -16.97
CA SER A 48 1.98 -10.72 -17.36
C SER A 48 2.39 -11.63 -16.19
N PRO A 49 2.89 -12.83 -16.47
CA PRO A 49 3.46 -13.72 -15.45
C PRO A 49 4.56 -13.05 -14.63
N ASP A 50 5.38 -12.18 -15.25
CA ASP A 50 6.44 -11.45 -14.57
C ASP A 50 5.87 -10.46 -13.57
N THR A 51 4.85 -9.68 -13.94
CA THR A 51 4.15 -8.76 -13.05
C THR A 51 3.52 -9.49 -11.86
N LEU A 52 2.86 -10.61 -12.10
CA LEU A 52 2.28 -11.43 -11.04
C LEU A 52 3.35 -12.05 -10.14
N SER A 53 4.47 -12.53 -10.72
CA SER A 53 5.59 -13.07 -9.95
C SER A 53 6.25 -12.03 -9.04
N LEU A 54 6.37 -10.78 -9.48
CA LEU A 54 6.86 -9.67 -8.65
C LEU A 54 5.91 -9.34 -7.50
N ARG A 55 4.59 -9.51 -7.71
CA ARG A 55 3.56 -9.24 -6.69
C ARG A 55 3.45 -10.35 -5.65
N TYR A 56 3.51 -11.61 -6.08
CA TYR A 56 3.22 -12.78 -5.23
C TYR A 56 4.44 -13.60 -4.84
N HIS A 57 5.63 -13.22 -5.31
CA HIS A 57 6.92 -13.87 -5.04
C HIS A 57 6.98 -15.34 -5.50
N GLY A 58 6.05 -15.76 -6.35
CA GLY A 58 5.95 -17.13 -6.88
C GLY A 58 4.77 -17.30 -7.84
N PRO A 59 4.48 -18.55 -8.26
CA PRO A 59 3.33 -18.86 -9.09
C PRO A 59 2.03 -18.50 -8.38
N VAL A 60 1.14 -17.78 -9.05
CA VAL A 60 -0.20 -17.49 -8.55
C VAL A 60 -1.08 -18.71 -8.74
N GLY A 61 -1.27 -19.51 -7.69
CA GLY A 61 -2.08 -20.74 -7.79
C GLY A 61 -3.58 -20.46 -7.86
N ASP A 62 -4.09 -19.54 -7.02
CA ASP A 62 -5.52 -19.23 -6.92
C ASP A 62 -5.70 -17.73 -6.61
N ALA A 63 -5.86 -16.96 -7.68
CA ALA A 63 -6.11 -15.51 -7.58
C ALA A 63 -7.36 -15.19 -6.76
N ASP A 64 -8.41 -16.02 -6.83
CA ASP A 64 -9.66 -15.81 -6.11
C ASP A 64 -9.49 -15.91 -4.59
N ARG A 65 -8.69 -16.85 -4.13
CA ARG A 65 -8.39 -17.00 -2.71
C ARG A 65 -7.65 -15.77 -2.17
N TYR A 66 -6.65 -15.31 -2.92
CA TYR A 66 -5.93 -14.09 -2.55
C TYR A 66 -6.84 -12.87 -2.53
N LEU A 67 -7.64 -12.67 -3.59
CA LEU A 67 -8.56 -11.54 -3.70
C LEU A 67 -9.63 -11.56 -2.60
N THR A 68 -10.14 -12.72 -2.21
CA THR A 68 -11.09 -12.85 -1.10
C THR A 68 -10.49 -12.30 0.20
N HIS A 69 -9.23 -12.61 0.49
CA HIS A 69 -8.53 -12.11 1.66
C HIS A 69 -8.20 -10.62 1.55
N LEU A 70 -7.62 -10.20 0.42
CA LEU A 70 -7.11 -8.85 0.18
C LEU A 70 -8.22 -7.79 0.12
N LEU A 71 -9.43 -8.17 -0.30
CA LEU A 71 -10.58 -7.27 -0.40
C LEU A 71 -11.46 -7.25 0.85
N ASP A 72 -11.16 -8.09 1.84
CA ASP A 72 -11.89 -8.11 3.11
C ASP A 72 -11.42 -6.94 4.00
N PRO A 73 -12.31 -5.99 4.37
CA PRO A 73 -11.94 -4.83 5.17
C PRO A 73 -11.47 -5.17 6.59
N ARG A 74 -11.65 -6.41 7.05
CA ARG A 74 -11.11 -6.89 8.33
C ARG A 74 -9.60 -7.06 8.29
N HIS A 75 -9.04 -7.38 7.12
CA HIS A 75 -7.60 -7.62 6.93
C HIS A 75 -6.82 -6.36 6.52
N GLY A 76 -7.50 -5.28 6.15
CA GLY A 76 -6.81 -4.08 5.70
C GLY A 76 -7.69 -3.08 4.96
N ARG A 77 -7.05 -2.25 4.15
CA ARG A 77 -7.71 -1.32 3.23
C ARG A 77 -7.18 -1.55 1.82
N THR A 78 -8.09 -1.60 0.87
CA THR A 78 -7.75 -1.74 -0.54
C THR A 78 -8.23 -0.53 -1.33
N LEU A 79 -7.39 -0.04 -2.20
CA LEU A 79 -7.72 1.00 -3.18
C LEU A 79 -7.71 0.40 -4.58
N ALA A 80 -8.69 0.76 -5.37
CA ALA A 80 -8.80 0.47 -6.79
C ALA A 80 -8.44 1.70 -7.60
N VAL A 81 -7.78 1.49 -8.74
CA VAL A 81 -7.58 2.50 -9.76
C VAL A 81 -8.32 2.08 -11.02
N GLU A 82 -9.17 2.96 -11.53
CA GLU A 82 -9.93 2.76 -12.76
C GLU A 82 -9.48 3.75 -13.83
N ASP A 83 -9.47 3.32 -15.08
CA ASP A 83 -9.25 4.18 -16.23
C ASP A 83 -10.52 5.00 -16.59
N GLY A 84 -10.43 5.84 -17.62
CA GLY A 84 -11.55 6.69 -18.07
C GLY A 84 -12.79 5.93 -18.52
N THR A 85 -12.70 4.60 -18.73
CA THR A 85 -13.83 3.74 -19.08
C THR A 85 -14.46 3.04 -17.86
N GLY A 86 -13.88 3.22 -16.66
CA GLY A 86 -14.28 2.52 -15.45
C GLY A 86 -13.68 1.13 -15.31
N ARG A 87 -12.69 0.76 -16.15
CA ARG A 87 -12.00 -0.53 -16.06
C ARG A 87 -10.93 -0.48 -14.99
N LEU A 88 -10.91 -1.48 -14.10
CA LEU A 88 -9.89 -1.63 -13.06
C LEU A 88 -8.51 -1.91 -13.70
N ILE A 89 -7.54 -1.05 -13.42
CA ILE A 89 -6.17 -1.10 -13.96
C ILE A 89 -5.09 -1.30 -12.89
N ALA A 90 -5.43 -1.09 -11.62
CA ALA A 90 -4.52 -1.37 -10.52
C ALA A 90 -5.28 -1.61 -9.21
N LEU A 91 -4.67 -2.40 -8.33
CA LEU A 91 -5.06 -2.59 -6.93
C LEU A 91 -3.87 -2.28 -6.02
N GLY A 92 -4.15 -1.61 -4.92
CA GLY A 92 -3.19 -1.40 -3.84
C GLY A 92 -3.79 -1.80 -2.52
N HIS A 93 -3.02 -2.56 -1.74
CA HIS A 93 -3.44 -3.09 -0.46
C HIS A 93 -2.57 -2.53 0.65
N LEU A 94 -3.21 -2.19 1.76
CA LEU A 94 -2.61 -1.87 3.04
C LEU A 94 -3.13 -2.92 4.02
N LEU A 95 -2.35 -3.94 4.29
CA LEU A 95 -2.73 -5.10 5.11
C LEU A 95 -2.28 -4.90 6.55
N TRP A 96 -3.12 -5.26 7.51
CA TRP A 96 -2.81 -5.09 8.93
C TRP A 96 -1.82 -6.15 9.40
N ASP A 97 -0.74 -5.69 10.06
CA ASP A 97 0.24 -6.52 10.73
C ASP A 97 0.64 -5.85 12.07
N GLY A 98 0.01 -6.26 13.15
CA GLY A 98 0.20 -5.62 14.45
C GLY A 98 0.01 -4.10 14.40
N GLU A 99 1.03 -3.33 14.75
CA GLU A 99 1.07 -1.87 14.66
C GLU A 99 1.55 -1.37 13.29
N GLU A 100 2.14 -2.25 12.50
CA GLU A 100 2.62 -2.00 11.16
C GLU A 100 1.59 -2.36 10.09
N SER A 101 1.88 -2.06 8.84
CA SER A 101 1.04 -2.51 7.73
C SER A 101 1.86 -2.83 6.49
N GLU A 102 1.54 -3.93 5.84
CA GLU A 102 2.15 -4.30 4.57
C GLU A 102 1.51 -3.53 3.41
N LEU A 103 2.34 -2.99 2.55
CA LEU A 103 1.97 -2.36 1.29
C LEU A 103 2.20 -3.33 0.14
N ALA A 104 1.18 -3.59 -0.65
CA ALA A 104 1.26 -4.45 -1.81
C ALA A 104 0.49 -3.87 -2.99
N LEU A 105 1.12 -3.85 -4.17
CA LEU A 105 0.56 -3.23 -5.38
C LEU A 105 0.51 -4.23 -6.53
N LEU A 106 -0.54 -4.16 -7.32
CA LEU A 106 -0.65 -4.79 -8.64
C LEU A 106 -1.09 -3.73 -9.64
N VAL A 107 -0.28 -3.49 -10.66
CA VAL A 107 -0.57 -2.53 -11.75
C VAL A 107 -0.48 -3.28 -13.07
N GLU A 108 -1.52 -3.21 -13.90
CA GLU A 108 -1.55 -3.78 -15.25
C GLU A 108 -0.36 -3.28 -16.08
N ASP A 109 0.28 -4.15 -16.85
CA ASP A 109 1.54 -3.87 -17.56
C ASP A 109 1.49 -2.59 -18.40
N ALA A 110 0.39 -2.38 -19.13
CA ALA A 110 0.17 -1.18 -19.96
C ALA A 110 0.10 0.13 -19.16
N TRP A 111 -0.11 0.06 -17.85
CA TRP A 111 -0.23 1.21 -16.95
C TRP A 111 0.98 1.39 -16.03
N GLN A 112 1.99 0.52 -16.14
CA GLN A 112 3.23 0.66 -15.39
C GLN A 112 4.08 1.82 -15.93
N ARG A 113 4.97 2.33 -15.08
CA ARG A 113 5.88 3.46 -15.38
C ARG A 113 5.19 4.77 -15.81
N ARG A 114 3.87 4.86 -15.65
CA ARG A 114 3.05 6.06 -15.89
C ARG A 114 2.70 6.83 -14.61
N GLY A 115 3.26 6.42 -13.47
CA GLY A 115 3.02 7.07 -12.17
C GLY A 115 1.88 6.45 -11.34
N VAL A 116 1.11 5.51 -11.88
CA VAL A 116 -0.03 4.86 -11.18
C VAL A 116 0.39 4.26 -9.84
N GLY A 117 1.44 3.42 -9.84
CA GLY A 117 1.93 2.77 -8.62
C GLY A 117 2.39 3.76 -7.56
N THR A 118 3.14 4.80 -7.94
CA THR A 118 3.59 5.84 -7.01
C THR A 118 2.44 6.61 -6.40
N LEU A 119 1.45 6.96 -7.20
CA LEU A 119 0.26 7.68 -6.74
C LEU A 119 -0.56 6.81 -5.78
N LEU A 120 -0.78 5.54 -6.13
CA LEU A 120 -1.50 4.58 -5.32
C LEU A 120 -0.81 4.36 -3.97
N LEU A 121 0.52 4.21 -3.98
CA LEU A 121 1.33 4.06 -2.78
C LEU A 121 1.21 5.27 -1.84
N ARG A 122 1.29 6.49 -2.38
CA ARG A 122 1.10 7.73 -1.59
C ARG A 122 -0.29 7.78 -0.95
N ARG A 123 -1.33 7.34 -1.66
CA ARG A 123 -2.69 7.28 -1.13
C ARG A 123 -2.82 6.24 -0.01
N LEU A 124 -2.21 5.06 -0.16
CA LEU A 124 -2.18 4.03 0.90
C LEU A 124 -1.44 4.51 2.15
N VAL A 125 -0.32 5.23 1.99
CA VAL A 125 0.39 5.85 3.12
C VAL A 125 -0.47 6.91 3.81
N ALA A 126 -1.24 7.70 3.08
CA ALA A 126 -2.19 8.64 3.69
C ALA A 126 -3.29 7.91 4.48
N VAL A 127 -3.78 6.78 3.98
CA VAL A 127 -4.70 5.89 4.71
C VAL A 127 -4.05 5.34 5.97
N ALA A 128 -2.82 4.83 5.87
CA ALA A 128 -2.07 4.29 7.01
C ALA A 128 -1.89 5.34 8.13
N ARG A 129 -1.59 6.60 7.76
CA ARG A 129 -1.52 7.72 8.73
C ARG A 129 -2.87 7.99 9.40
N ALA A 130 -3.95 7.98 8.65
CA ALA A 130 -5.30 8.16 9.19
C ALA A 130 -5.69 7.02 10.15
N GLU A 131 -5.26 5.81 9.86
CA GLU A 131 -5.43 4.61 10.71
C GLU A 131 -4.38 4.55 11.85
N ARG A 132 -3.51 5.57 11.98
CA ARG A 132 -2.48 5.70 13.03
C ARG A 132 -1.50 4.52 13.08
N ARG A 133 -1.10 4.02 11.91
CA ARG A 133 -0.09 2.97 11.82
C ARG A 133 1.29 3.54 12.15
N ALA A 134 2.12 2.76 12.85
CA ALA A 134 3.47 3.18 13.24
C ALA A 134 4.42 3.23 12.03
N SER A 135 4.32 2.23 11.16
CA SER A 135 5.11 2.11 9.95
C SER A 135 4.32 1.41 8.83
N VAL A 136 4.84 1.51 7.63
CA VAL A 136 4.42 0.70 6.49
C VAL A 136 5.62 0.00 5.90
N TYR A 137 5.46 -1.24 5.46
CA TYR A 137 6.53 -1.97 4.82
C TYR A 137 6.07 -2.65 3.53
N ALA A 138 7.03 -2.96 2.68
CA ALA A 138 6.80 -3.76 1.48
C ALA A 138 7.81 -4.89 1.43
N VAL A 139 7.33 -6.12 1.28
CA VAL A 139 8.16 -7.28 0.94
C VAL A 139 8.31 -7.32 -0.58
N THR A 140 9.54 -7.40 -1.06
CA THR A 140 9.79 -7.33 -2.51
C THR A 140 11.05 -8.10 -2.88
N ARG A 141 11.21 -8.37 -4.18
CA ARG A 141 12.47 -8.93 -4.70
C ARG A 141 13.50 -7.83 -4.92
N PRO A 142 14.82 -8.12 -4.77
CA PRO A 142 15.88 -7.16 -5.10
C PRO A 142 15.79 -6.59 -6.52
N ALA A 143 15.30 -7.39 -7.48
CA ALA A 143 15.12 -6.99 -8.86
C ALA A 143 13.91 -6.05 -9.10
N ASN A 144 13.00 -5.89 -8.13
CA ASN A 144 11.82 -5.02 -8.26
C ASN A 144 12.18 -3.55 -8.06
N THR A 145 12.92 -2.99 -9.01
CA THR A 145 13.39 -1.59 -8.97
C THR A 145 12.25 -0.58 -8.91
N ALA A 146 11.08 -0.93 -9.48
CA ALA A 146 9.89 -0.07 -9.47
C ALA A 146 9.36 0.14 -8.04
N MET A 147 9.21 -0.94 -7.25
CA MET A 147 8.79 -0.83 -5.84
C MET A 147 9.83 -0.08 -5.01
N HIS A 148 11.12 -0.35 -5.22
CA HIS A 148 12.19 0.39 -4.53
C HIS A 148 12.15 1.89 -4.82
N ALA A 149 11.94 2.28 -6.07
CA ALA A 149 11.81 3.69 -6.45
C ALA A 149 10.55 4.33 -5.85
N ALA A 150 9.43 3.62 -5.87
CA ALA A 150 8.17 4.10 -5.31
C ALA A 150 8.28 4.32 -3.79
N MET A 151 8.86 3.37 -3.05
CA MET A 151 9.08 3.51 -1.59
C MET A 151 10.01 4.67 -1.25
N ARG A 152 11.14 4.84 -1.98
CA ARG A 152 12.00 6.02 -1.81
C ARG A 152 11.27 7.33 -2.12
N GLY A 153 10.40 7.33 -3.12
CA GLY A 153 9.60 8.48 -3.52
C GLY A 153 8.53 8.92 -2.51
N LEU A 154 8.36 8.19 -1.40
CA LEU A 154 7.50 8.60 -0.28
C LEU A 154 8.13 9.74 0.54
N GLY A 155 9.48 9.89 0.51
CA GLY A 155 10.20 10.89 1.31
C GLY A 155 10.16 10.62 2.81
N LEU A 156 9.92 9.38 3.23
CA LEU A 156 9.94 8.93 4.61
C LEU A 156 11.28 8.27 4.94
N PRO A 157 11.71 8.26 6.24
CA PRO A 157 12.82 7.42 6.67
C PRO A 157 12.60 5.98 6.23
N LEU A 158 13.54 5.41 5.48
CA LEU A 158 13.40 4.10 4.86
C LEU A 158 14.52 3.19 5.33
N GLU A 159 14.15 2.12 6.01
CA GLU A 159 15.03 1.02 6.39
C GLU A 159 14.94 -0.11 5.36
N ARG A 160 16.01 -0.90 5.28
CA ARG A 160 16.12 -2.03 4.34
C ARG A 160 16.68 -3.23 5.09
N HIS A 161 15.96 -4.33 5.03
CA HIS A 161 16.37 -5.60 5.60
C HIS A 161 16.23 -6.71 4.57
N SER A 162 17.20 -7.63 4.51
CA SER A 162 17.13 -8.79 3.62
C SER A 162 16.83 -10.03 4.46
N GLU A 163 15.82 -10.80 4.06
CA GLU A 163 15.38 -12.01 4.71
C GLU A 163 14.95 -13.04 3.65
N ASP A 164 15.52 -14.24 3.72
CA ASP A 164 15.20 -15.36 2.82
C ASP A 164 15.19 -15.03 1.32
N GLY A 165 16.13 -14.18 0.88
CA GLY A 165 16.21 -13.74 -0.53
C GLY A 165 15.20 -12.69 -0.94
N ALA A 166 14.31 -12.28 -0.04
CA ALA A 166 13.46 -11.12 -0.19
C ALA A 166 14.12 -9.86 0.40
N LEU A 167 13.61 -8.70 0.03
CA LEU A 167 13.98 -7.42 0.58
C LEU A 167 12.74 -6.78 1.21
N VAL A 168 12.83 -6.50 2.50
CA VAL A 168 11.82 -5.74 3.25
C VAL A 168 12.23 -4.28 3.27
N LEU A 169 11.34 -3.41 2.83
CA LEU A 169 11.51 -1.96 2.82
C LEU A 169 10.52 -1.35 3.80
N THR A 170 10.99 -0.86 4.95
CA THR A 170 10.12 -0.29 5.99
C THR A 170 10.24 1.22 6.01
N ALA A 171 9.11 1.91 5.88
CA ALA A 171 9.01 3.37 6.00
C ALA A 171 8.34 3.74 7.32
N SER A 172 9.09 4.39 8.22
CA SER A 172 8.57 4.88 9.50
C SER A 172 7.67 6.08 9.31
N MET A 173 6.50 6.07 9.96
CA MET A 173 5.54 7.18 9.94
C MET A 173 5.56 8.00 11.21
N THR A 174 6.26 7.52 12.25
CA THR A 174 6.54 8.30 13.45
C THR A 174 7.54 9.40 13.11
N ASN A 175 7.20 10.63 13.45
CA ASN A 175 8.12 11.76 13.28
C ASN A 175 9.32 11.54 14.22
N THR A 176 10.51 11.25 13.68
CA THR A 176 11.77 11.15 14.44
C THR A 176 12.26 12.57 14.81
N GLY A 177 11.39 13.33 15.42
CA GLY A 177 11.66 14.68 15.93
C GLY A 177 11.63 14.71 17.44
N ASN A 178 12.35 13.82 18.12
CA ASN A 178 12.86 14.03 19.47
C ASN A 178 13.80 12.89 19.91
N ALA A 179 14.94 12.77 19.26
CA ALA A 179 16.07 12.01 19.79
C ALA A 179 17.10 13.03 20.32
N GLY A 180 16.81 13.61 21.47
CA GLY A 180 17.67 14.61 22.07
C GLY A 180 17.33 14.88 23.52
N GLU A 181 17.47 13.85 24.38
CA GLU A 181 17.85 14.06 25.77
C GLU A 181 18.28 12.72 26.37
N ILE A 182 19.59 12.48 26.30
CA ILE A 182 20.24 11.47 27.13
C ILE A 182 20.28 12.11 28.54
N PRO A 183 19.66 11.52 29.56
CA PRO A 183 19.84 12.03 30.93
C PRO A 183 21.29 11.75 31.34
N VAL A 184 22.07 12.81 31.52
CA VAL A 184 23.40 12.75 32.14
C VAL A 184 23.22 12.26 33.57
N ALA A 185 23.73 11.07 33.86
CA ALA A 185 23.83 10.52 35.20
C ALA A 185 24.74 11.42 36.04
N THR A 186 24.16 12.17 36.95
CA THR A 186 24.91 12.92 37.97
C THR A 186 25.40 11.97 39.03
N THR A 187 26.68 11.61 38.97
CA THR A 187 27.39 10.96 40.06
C THR A 187 27.54 11.92 41.21
N ARG A 188 26.87 11.68 42.32
CA ARG A 188 27.17 12.33 43.60
C ARG A 188 28.22 11.49 44.35
N LYS A 189 29.24 12.20 44.78
CA LYS A 189 30.27 11.79 45.75
C LYS A 189 29.66 11.42 47.10
#